data_42ebef909cdb099e72b06e61e996a89d
#
_entry.id   42ebef909cdb099e72b06e61e996a89d
#
_cell.length_a   1.000
_cell.length_b   1.000
_cell.length_c   1.000
_cell.angle_alpha   90.00
_cell.angle_beta   90.00
_cell.angle_gamma   90.00
#
_symmetry.space_group_name_H-M   'P 1'
#
loop_
_entity.id
_entity.type
_entity.pdbx_description
1 polymer ?
#
loop_
_entity_poly.entity_id
_entity_poly.type
_entity_poly.pdbx_seq_one_letter_code
_entity_poly.pdbx_strand_id
1 'polypeptide(L)'
;SNLENFKAATKVSTGYRTETDGSMSYTEGTLWNWITQLGASKAAINTYKDSESVKSDLMNSYAWDTTIVYIQECGKANYANQDGESINSNLTNTGTGQDEVCKINDMASNIVEWTTEYSSSTSSSNAYPCTYRGGDYYGSLDYTAYRGSNNATDSNDSMGFRLSLYM
;
A
#
# COMPACT_ATOMS: atom_id res chain seq x y z
N SER A 1 -7.85 12.29 18.35
CA SER A 1 -7.22 11.82 17.12
C SER A 1 -8.29 11.26 16.21
N ASN A 2 -8.50 11.87 15.08
CA ASN A 2 -9.59 11.51 14.18
C ASN A 2 -9.23 10.23 13.42
N LEU A 3 -9.82 9.11 13.83
CA LEU A 3 -9.85 7.87 13.05
C LEU A 3 -10.43 8.09 11.64
N GLU A 4 -11.20 9.16 11.44
CA GLU A 4 -11.73 9.55 10.13
C GLU A 4 -10.64 9.99 9.17
N ASN A 5 -9.59 10.66 9.64
CA ASN A 5 -8.44 11.02 8.81
C ASN A 5 -7.61 9.77 8.42
N PHE A 6 -7.61 8.74 9.24
CA PHE A 6 -6.99 7.46 8.92
C PHE A 6 -7.69 6.77 7.75
N LYS A 7 -9.02 6.80 7.73
CA LYS A 7 -9.81 6.25 6.61
C LYS A 7 -9.60 7.04 5.31
N ALA A 8 -9.39 8.34 5.39
CA ALA A 8 -9.13 9.15 4.21
C ALA A 8 -7.76 8.86 3.56
N ALA A 9 -6.75 8.57 4.36
CA ALA A 9 -5.41 8.21 3.88
C ALA A 9 -5.34 6.81 3.24
N THR A 10 -6.32 5.96 3.51
CA THR A 10 -6.41 4.60 2.96
C THR A 10 -7.39 4.48 1.78
N LYS A 11 -8.00 5.57 1.34
CA LYS A 11 -8.85 5.56 0.16
C LYS A 11 -8.00 5.52 -1.10
N VAL A 12 -8.27 4.55 -1.93
CA VAL A 12 -7.76 4.48 -3.29
C VAL A 12 -8.36 5.63 -4.11
N SER A 13 -7.56 6.37 -4.83
CA SER A 13 -8.03 7.53 -5.59
C SER A 13 -7.49 7.54 -7.01
N THR A 14 -8.35 7.64 -8.00
CA THR A 14 -7.98 7.77 -9.41
C THR A 14 -7.36 9.12 -9.78
N GLY A 15 -7.19 10.03 -8.84
CA GLY A 15 -6.72 11.38 -9.10
C GLY A 15 -5.32 11.72 -8.58
N TYR A 16 -4.64 10.78 -7.96
CA TYR A 16 -3.35 11.08 -7.35
C TYR A 16 -2.20 10.75 -8.30
N ARG A 17 -1.62 11.75 -8.89
CA ARG A 17 -0.42 11.62 -9.74
C ARG A 17 0.77 12.29 -9.07
N THR A 18 1.92 11.65 -9.11
CA THR A 18 3.19 12.31 -8.82
C THR A 18 3.66 12.98 -10.10
N GLU A 19 3.75 14.29 -10.08
CA GLU A 19 4.36 15.04 -11.17
C GLU A 19 5.87 14.79 -11.22
N THR A 20 6.50 15.08 -12.35
CA THR A 20 7.94 14.82 -12.55
C THR A 20 8.86 15.57 -11.57
N ASP A 21 8.40 16.67 -10.98
CA ASP A 21 9.11 17.43 -9.93
C ASP A 21 8.86 16.88 -8.51
N GLY A 22 8.09 15.77 -8.39
CA GLY A 22 7.70 15.20 -7.12
C GLY A 22 6.57 15.94 -6.40
N SER A 23 5.95 16.94 -7.02
CA SER A 23 4.70 17.51 -6.56
C SER A 23 3.55 16.54 -6.78
N MET A 24 2.48 16.73 -6.06
CA MET A 24 1.33 15.82 -6.12
C MET A 24 0.07 16.61 -6.46
N SER A 25 -0.63 16.19 -7.49
CA SER A 25 -1.98 16.66 -7.77
C SER A 25 -3.01 15.74 -7.11
N TYR A 26 -3.97 16.33 -6.46
CA TYR A 26 -5.01 15.63 -5.72
C TYR A 26 -6.39 16.12 -6.13
N THR A 27 -7.29 15.19 -6.40
CA THR A 27 -8.72 15.49 -6.57
C THR A 27 -9.51 14.79 -5.49
N GLU A 28 -10.19 15.54 -4.65
CA GLU A 28 -10.97 15.03 -3.53
C GLU A 28 -12.03 14.02 -3.99
N GLY A 29 -12.14 12.90 -3.25
CA GLY A 29 -13.12 11.85 -3.51
C GLY A 29 -12.71 10.78 -4.52
N THR A 30 -11.48 10.80 -4.98
CA THR A 30 -10.93 9.79 -5.92
C THR A 30 -10.07 8.73 -5.21
N LEU A 31 -9.75 7.64 -5.92
CA LEU A 31 -9.00 6.50 -5.37
C LEU A 31 -7.48 6.76 -5.34
N TRP A 32 -6.75 6.32 -4.32
CA TRP A 32 -5.31 6.55 -4.13
C TRP A 32 -4.46 5.47 -4.82
N ASN A 33 -4.63 5.30 -6.11
CA ASN A 33 -3.74 4.54 -6.98
C ASN A 33 -3.04 5.47 -7.97
N TRP A 34 -2.28 4.95 -8.90
CA TRP A 34 -1.46 5.74 -9.82
C TRP A 34 -0.45 6.63 -9.09
N ILE A 35 0.13 6.13 -8.02
CA ILE A 35 1.08 6.88 -7.21
C ILE A 35 2.47 6.22 -7.28
N THR A 36 3.51 7.03 -7.43
CA THR A 36 4.89 6.54 -7.33
C THR A 36 5.29 6.32 -5.87
N GLN A 37 6.34 5.55 -5.61
CA GLN A 37 6.82 5.36 -4.23
C GLN A 37 7.17 6.68 -3.54
N LEU A 38 7.81 7.61 -4.24
CA LEU A 38 8.13 8.93 -3.69
C LEU A 38 6.87 9.72 -3.34
N GLY A 39 5.84 9.65 -4.19
CA GLY A 39 4.54 10.26 -3.94
C GLY A 39 3.87 9.65 -2.71
N ALA A 40 3.88 8.33 -2.60
CA ALA A 40 3.34 7.59 -1.46
C ALA A 40 4.04 7.98 -0.15
N SER A 41 5.36 8.03 -0.15
CA SER A 41 6.15 8.46 1.02
C SER A 41 5.82 9.90 1.44
N LYS A 42 5.75 10.84 0.50
CA LYS A 42 5.37 12.22 0.80
C LYS A 42 3.95 12.33 1.36
N ALA A 43 2.99 11.60 0.77
CA ALA A 43 1.62 11.55 1.26
C ALA A 43 1.56 10.97 2.68
N ALA A 44 2.26 9.87 2.91
CA ALA A 44 2.32 9.21 4.21
C ALA A 44 2.86 10.14 5.30
N ILE A 45 4.00 10.76 5.09
CA ILE A 45 4.64 11.69 6.05
C ILE A 45 3.75 12.90 6.30
N ASN A 46 3.10 13.45 5.27
CA ASN A 46 2.31 14.66 5.39
C ASN A 46 0.95 14.44 6.09
N THR A 47 0.45 13.22 6.18
CA THR A 47 -0.87 12.94 6.76
C THR A 47 -0.96 13.40 8.22
N TYR A 48 0.09 13.21 9.00
CA TYR A 48 0.14 13.60 10.43
C TYR A 48 1.28 14.57 10.75
N LYS A 49 1.77 15.32 9.75
CA LYS A 49 2.91 16.23 9.94
C LYS A 49 2.71 17.27 11.05
N ASP A 50 1.49 17.75 11.22
CA ASP A 50 1.12 18.77 12.18
C ASP A 50 0.66 18.19 13.53
N SER A 51 0.67 16.87 13.70
CA SER A 51 0.36 16.25 14.98
C SER A 51 1.54 16.37 15.95
N GLU A 52 1.26 16.70 17.21
CA GLU A 52 2.28 16.73 18.26
C GLU A 52 2.60 15.36 18.85
N SER A 53 1.66 14.42 18.77
CA SER A 53 1.72 13.14 19.45
C SER A 53 1.86 11.92 18.52
N VAL A 54 1.52 12.08 17.24
CA VAL A 54 1.55 10.98 16.27
C VAL A 54 2.25 11.45 15.01
N LYS A 55 3.13 10.62 14.50
CA LYS A 55 3.76 10.76 13.18
C LYS A 55 3.37 9.60 12.30
N SER A 56 3.45 9.81 11.01
CA SER A 56 3.20 8.77 10.01
C SER A 56 4.33 8.71 9.00
N ASP A 57 4.52 7.54 8.47
CA ASP A 57 5.43 7.26 7.35
C ASP A 57 4.83 6.17 6.47
N LEU A 58 5.42 5.99 5.31
CA LEU A 58 5.13 4.84 4.47
C LEU A 58 5.48 3.55 5.23
N MET A 59 4.64 2.54 5.12
CA MET A 59 4.87 1.27 5.79
C MET A 59 6.18 0.65 5.33
N ASN A 60 6.98 0.14 6.25
CA ASN A 60 8.18 -0.62 5.93
C ASN A 60 7.89 -2.12 5.86
N SER A 61 8.77 -2.89 5.23
CA SER A 61 8.57 -4.33 5.04
C SER A 61 8.58 -5.13 6.34
N TYR A 62 9.28 -4.68 7.38
CA TYR A 62 9.21 -5.35 8.69
C TYR A 62 7.84 -5.20 9.34
N ALA A 63 7.26 -4.01 9.25
CA ALA A 63 5.89 -3.77 9.73
C ALA A 63 4.88 -4.59 8.91
N TRP A 64 5.09 -4.71 7.59
CA TRP A 64 4.28 -5.57 6.73
C TRP A 64 4.31 -7.02 7.18
N ASP A 65 5.50 -7.59 7.30
CA ASP A 65 5.68 -8.99 7.70
C ASP A 65 5.14 -9.25 9.12
N THR A 66 5.35 -8.31 10.05
CA THR A 66 4.78 -8.38 11.41
C THR A 66 3.25 -8.38 11.38
N THR A 67 2.65 -7.59 10.49
CA THR A 67 1.19 -7.55 10.33
C THR A 67 0.65 -8.88 9.81
N ILE A 68 1.33 -9.50 8.86
CA ILE A 68 0.96 -10.85 8.37
C ILE A 68 1.02 -11.87 9.50
N VAL A 69 2.11 -11.88 10.28
CA VAL A 69 2.25 -12.79 11.44
C VAL A 69 1.11 -12.56 12.43
N TYR A 70 0.80 -11.31 12.76
CA TYR A 70 -0.33 -11.00 13.64
C TYR A 70 -1.66 -11.55 13.11
N ILE A 71 -1.95 -11.39 11.82
CA ILE A 71 -3.18 -11.91 11.20
C ILE A 71 -3.21 -13.45 11.28
N GLN A 72 -2.08 -14.11 11.06
CA GLN A 72 -2.00 -15.56 11.16
C GLN A 72 -2.25 -16.06 12.59
N GLU A 73 -1.72 -15.38 13.59
CA GLU A 73 -1.98 -15.66 15.00
C GLU A 73 -3.45 -15.38 15.42
N CYS A 74 -4.11 -14.42 14.79
CA CYS A 74 -5.54 -14.17 14.96
C CYS A 74 -6.47 -15.26 14.40
N GLY A 75 -5.91 -16.32 13.79
CA GLY A 75 -6.65 -17.50 13.35
C GLY A 75 -6.79 -17.67 11.84
N LYS A 76 -6.14 -16.85 11.02
CA LYS A 76 -6.06 -17.06 9.56
C LYS A 76 -4.67 -17.55 9.14
N ALA A 77 -4.28 -18.72 9.62
CA ALA A 77 -2.94 -19.30 9.54
C ALA A 77 -2.31 -19.31 8.13
N ASN A 78 -3.10 -19.36 7.07
CA ASN A 78 -2.61 -19.38 5.69
C ASN A 78 -2.66 -18.00 5.00
N TYR A 79 -2.80 -16.92 5.77
CA TYR A 79 -3.02 -15.58 5.20
C TYR A 79 -1.86 -15.11 4.31
N ALA A 80 -0.63 -15.46 4.63
CA ALA A 80 0.54 -15.13 3.81
C ALA A 80 0.45 -15.64 2.36
N ASN A 81 -0.29 -16.72 2.13
CA ASN A 81 -0.49 -17.35 0.83
C ASN A 81 -1.87 -17.06 0.22
N GLN A 82 -2.58 -16.06 0.70
CA GLN A 82 -3.84 -15.66 0.09
C GLN A 82 -3.56 -14.92 -1.23
N ASP A 83 -4.28 -15.33 -2.26
CA ASP A 83 -4.28 -14.71 -3.58
C ASP A 83 -5.34 -13.60 -3.61
N GLY A 84 -4.93 -12.40 -3.97
CA GLY A 84 -5.78 -11.21 -3.94
C GLY A 84 -6.96 -11.29 -4.90
N GLU A 85 -6.74 -11.74 -6.12
CA GLU A 85 -7.80 -11.92 -7.12
C GLU A 85 -8.87 -12.91 -6.64
N SER A 86 -8.47 -13.98 -5.96
CA SER A 86 -9.39 -14.97 -5.41
C SER A 86 -10.27 -14.43 -4.30
N ILE A 87 -9.83 -13.39 -3.58
CA ILE A 87 -10.61 -12.72 -2.53
C ILE A 87 -11.50 -11.65 -3.14
N ASN A 88 -10.94 -10.83 -4.02
CA ASN A 88 -11.65 -9.69 -4.60
C ASN A 88 -11.08 -9.36 -5.98
N SER A 89 -11.79 -9.74 -7.03
CA SER A 89 -11.39 -9.55 -8.43
C SER A 89 -11.69 -8.15 -9.00
N ASN A 90 -12.02 -7.19 -8.15
CA ASN A 90 -12.30 -5.82 -8.57
C ASN A 90 -11.64 -4.82 -7.63
N LEU A 91 -11.18 -3.72 -8.21
CA LEU A 91 -10.71 -2.58 -7.43
C LEU A 91 -11.86 -1.99 -6.60
N THR A 92 -11.65 -1.89 -5.29
CA THR A 92 -12.64 -1.37 -4.34
C THR A 92 -12.06 -0.24 -3.49
N ASN A 93 -12.94 0.50 -2.83
CA ASN A 93 -12.51 1.40 -1.76
C ASN A 93 -11.98 0.55 -0.59
N THR A 94 -10.87 0.98 0.01
CA THR A 94 -10.28 0.29 1.16
C THR A 94 -11.33 0.02 2.25
N GLY A 95 -11.36 -1.20 2.73
CA GLY A 95 -12.27 -1.65 3.78
C GLY A 95 -13.71 -1.89 3.32
N THR A 96 -13.97 -1.89 2.02
CA THR A 96 -15.30 -2.25 1.48
C THR A 96 -15.29 -3.59 0.75
N GLY A 97 -14.12 -4.17 0.54
CA GLY A 97 -13.93 -5.51 -0.02
C GLY A 97 -14.17 -6.63 0.99
N GLN A 98 -13.79 -7.83 0.60
CA GLN A 98 -13.96 -9.04 1.43
C GLN A 98 -12.71 -9.42 2.23
N ASP A 99 -11.63 -8.65 2.09
CA ASP A 99 -10.35 -8.90 2.76
C ASP A 99 -10.23 -8.08 4.05
N GLU A 100 -11.05 -8.43 5.04
CA GLU A 100 -10.92 -7.93 6.41
C GLU A 100 -10.54 -9.06 7.35
N VAL A 101 -9.38 -8.98 8.00
CA VAL A 101 -8.96 -9.92 9.04
C VAL A 101 -8.42 -9.15 10.23
N CYS A 102 -8.95 -9.43 11.43
CA CYS A 102 -8.52 -8.78 12.69
C CYS A 102 -8.58 -7.24 12.62
N LYS A 103 -9.57 -6.69 11.93
CA LYS A 103 -9.74 -5.24 11.68
C LYS A 103 -8.67 -4.61 10.80
N ILE A 104 -7.94 -5.43 10.06
CA ILE A 104 -6.98 -5.01 9.05
C ILE A 104 -7.58 -5.38 7.68
N ASN A 105 -7.60 -4.41 6.77
CA ASN A 105 -8.23 -4.56 5.48
C ASN A 105 -7.20 -4.60 4.35
N ASP A 106 -7.53 -5.35 3.29
CA ASP A 106 -6.91 -5.28 1.98
C ASP A 106 -5.37 -5.50 1.96
N MET A 107 -4.83 -6.38 2.82
CA MET A 107 -3.41 -6.73 2.74
C MET A 107 -3.12 -7.81 1.71
N ALA A 108 -4.10 -8.68 1.43
CA ALA A 108 -3.94 -9.73 0.43
C ALA A 108 -4.50 -9.32 -0.94
N SER A 109 -5.39 -8.34 -0.99
CA SER A 109 -6.15 -7.98 -2.19
C SER A 109 -6.16 -6.48 -2.46
N ASN A 110 -6.96 -6.06 -3.43
CA ASN A 110 -7.19 -4.68 -3.85
C ASN A 110 -6.02 -4.12 -4.67
N ILE A 111 -4.95 -3.64 -4.04
CA ILE A 111 -3.77 -3.10 -4.73
C ILE A 111 -2.48 -3.49 -4.02
N VAL A 112 -1.41 -3.70 -4.76
CA VAL A 112 -0.07 -3.82 -4.17
C VAL A 112 0.36 -2.49 -3.57
N GLU A 113 1.17 -2.52 -2.53
CA GLU A 113 1.47 -1.35 -1.72
C GLU A 113 2.97 -1.05 -1.64
N TRP A 114 3.32 0.18 -1.99
CA TRP A 114 4.67 0.68 -1.84
C TRP A 114 5.13 0.63 -0.38
N THR A 115 6.40 0.30 -0.19
CA THR A 115 7.07 0.34 1.12
C THR A 115 8.31 1.21 1.07
N THR A 116 8.91 1.47 2.24
CA THR A 116 10.21 2.16 2.35
C THR A 116 11.40 1.26 2.00
N GLU A 117 11.17 -0.01 1.67
CA GLU A 117 12.24 -0.95 1.40
C GLU A 117 12.93 -0.65 0.08
N TYR A 118 14.26 -0.72 0.11
CA TYR A 118 15.10 -0.66 -1.09
C TYR A 118 15.29 -2.06 -1.68
N SER A 119 15.23 -2.15 -3.00
CA SER A 119 15.55 -3.36 -3.76
C SER A 119 16.79 -3.16 -4.61
N SER A 120 17.64 -4.18 -4.67
CA SER A 120 18.77 -4.25 -5.61
C SER A 120 18.41 -4.99 -6.90
N SER A 121 17.14 -5.27 -7.14
CA SER A 121 16.68 -5.97 -8.34
C SER A 121 16.96 -5.15 -9.60
N THR A 122 17.37 -5.83 -10.65
CA THR A 122 17.62 -5.24 -11.97
C THR A 122 17.05 -6.13 -13.06
N SER A 123 16.60 -5.52 -14.15
CA SER A 123 16.23 -6.24 -15.37
C SER A 123 16.84 -5.51 -16.57
N SER A 124 17.63 -6.24 -17.35
CA SER A 124 18.39 -5.68 -18.45
C SER A 124 19.34 -4.57 -17.95
N SER A 125 19.08 -3.32 -18.33
CA SER A 125 19.84 -2.15 -17.87
C SER A 125 19.08 -1.28 -16.85
N ASN A 126 17.88 -1.72 -16.42
CA ASN A 126 17.03 -0.96 -15.54
C ASN A 126 17.16 -1.44 -14.09
N ALA A 127 17.31 -0.50 -13.17
CA ALA A 127 17.22 -0.75 -11.74
C ALA A 127 15.77 -0.63 -11.28
N TYR A 128 15.35 -1.53 -10.39
CA TYR A 128 14.05 -1.52 -9.73
C TYR A 128 14.22 -1.30 -8.23
N PRO A 129 14.55 -0.07 -7.81
CA PRO A 129 14.97 0.17 -6.43
C PRO A 129 13.83 0.21 -5.42
N CYS A 130 12.58 0.32 -5.87
CA CYS A 130 11.43 0.51 -5.00
C CYS A 130 10.69 -0.80 -4.81
N THR A 131 10.48 -1.19 -3.55
CA THR A 131 9.78 -2.43 -3.21
C THR A 131 8.31 -2.15 -2.92
N TYR A 132 7.44 -3.01 -3.45
CA TYR A 132 6.03 -3.09 -3.10
C TYR A 132 5.68 -4.46 -2.53
N ARG A 133 4.58 -4.56 -1.79
CA ARG A 133 4.13 -5.74 -1.07
C ARG A 133 2.65 -6.01 -1.32
N GLY A 134 2.25 -7.27 -1.09
CA GLY A 134 0.86 -7.70 -1.14
C GLY A 134 0.41 -8.17 -2.51
N GLY A 135 -0.85 -8.56 -2.58
CA GLY A 135 -1.53 -8.92 -3.81
C GLY A 135 -2.40 -7.79 -4.34
N ASP A 136 -2.89 -7.94 -5.55
CA ASP A 136 -3.84 -7.02 -6.16
C ASP A 136 -5.12 -7.72 -6.64
N TYR A 137 -6.03 -6.95 -7.24
CA TYR A 137 -7.35 -7.41 -7.64
C TYR A 137 -7.38 -8.22 -8.95
N TYR A 138 -6.26 -8.30 -9.69
CA TYR A 138 -6.24 -9.01 -10.97
C TYR A 138 -5.00 -9.90 -11.20
N GLY A 139 -4.07 -9.92 -10.26
CA GLY A 139 -2.82 -10.67 -10.37
C GLY A 139 -2.91 -12.07 -9.75
N SER A 140 -3.04 -13.09 -10.56
CA SER A 140 -3.18 -14.50 -10.13
C SER A 140 -1.95 -15.12 -9.45
N LEU A 141 -0.89 -14.36 -9.20
CA LEU A 141 0.37 -14.82 -8.59
C LEU A 141 0.85 -13.97 -7.43
N ASP A 142 0.13 -12.90 -7.10
CA ASP A 142 0.55 -11.96 -6.07
C ASP A 142 -0.13 -12.29 -4.74
N TYR A 143 0.57 -13.05 -3.91
CA TYR A 143 0.12 -13.43 -2.57
C TYR A 143 0.35 -12.31 -1.55
N THR A 144 -0.33 -12.35 -0.43
CA THR A 144 -0.14 -11.36 0.66
C THR A 144 1.33 -11.18 1.05
N ALA A 145 2.10 -12.27 1.10
CA ALA A 145 3.54 -12.20 1.40
C ALA A 145 4.41 -11.79 0.19
N TYR A 146 3.82 -11.54 -0.96
CA TYR A 146 4.56 -11.19 -2.16
C TYR A 146 5.42 -9.94 -1.94
N ARG A 147 6.58 -9.95 -2.58
CA ARG A 147 7.53 -8.85 -2.57
C ARG A 147 7.98 -8.63 -4.01
N GLY A 148 7.53 -7.57 -4.62
CA GLY A 148 7.96 -7.14 -5.93
C GLY A 148 8.82 -5.87 -5.88
N SER A 149 9.38 -5.52 -7.02
CA SER A 149 10.18 -4.29 -7.14
C SER A 149 9.93 -3.61 -8.48
N ASN A 150 10.00 -2.29 -8.48
CA ASN A 150 9.78 -1.51 -9.68
C ASN A 150 10.61 -0.22 -9.68
N ASN A 151 10.55 0.53 -10.78
CA ASN A 151 11.22 1.83 -10.90
C ASN A 151 10.62 2.86 -9.94
N ALA A 152 11.42 3.84 -9.57
CA ALA A 152 10.97 4.94 -8.72
C ALA A 152 9.89 5.83 -9.36
N THR A 153 9.75 5.78 -10.68
CA THR A 153 8.77 6.56 -11.45
C THR A 153 7.53 5.76 -11.86
N ASP A 154 7.49 4.48 -11.54
CA ASP A 154 6.36 3.64 -11.91
C ASP A 154 5.14 3.93 -11.06
N SER A 155 4.00 3.92 -11.70
CA SER A 155 2.68 4.03 -11.10
C SER A 155 1.65 3.41 -12.02
N ASN A 156 0.67 2.74 -11.47
CA ASN A 156 -0.46 2.18 -12.22
C ASN A 156 -1.71 2.07 -11.32
N ASP A 157 -2.78 1.55 -11.85
CA ASP A 157 -4.07 1.42 -11.16
C ASP A 157 -4.08 0.38 -10.04
N SER A 158 -3.12 -0.55 -10.02
CA SER A 158 -2.98 -1.54 -8.95
C SER A 158 -1.89 -1.19 -7.92
N MET A 159 -1.30 -0.01 -7.99
CA MET A 159 -0.24 0.43 -7.06
C MET A 159 -0.70 1.55 -6.15
N GLY A 160 -0.65 1.30 -4.84
CA GLY A 160 -1.00 2.26 -3.79
C GLY A 160 -0.05 2.20 -2.61
N PHE A 161 -0.55 2.49 -1.42
CA PHE A 161 0.25 2.47 -0.19
C PHE A 161 -0.61 2.43 1.06
N ARG A 162 0.00 2.05 2.17
CA ARG A 162 -0.56 2.22 3.52
C ARG A 162 0.40 2.93 4.45
N LEU A 163 -0.15 3.52 5.50
CA LEU A 163 0.61 4.23 6.52
C LEU A 163 1.04 3.29 7.64
N SER A 164 2.19 3.57 8.22
CA SER A 164 2.52 3.21 9.60
C SER A 164 2.44 4.43 10.50
N LEU A 165 1.97 4.24 11.72
CA LEU A 165 1.90 5.28 12.75
C LEU A 165 2.89 4.98 13.85
N TYR A 166 3.52 6.05 14.38
CA TYR A 166 4.41 5.96 15.54
C TYR A 166 4.31 7.22 16.41
N MET A 167 4.67 7.05 17.67
CA MET A 167 4.67 8.11 18.69
C MET A 167 6.10 8.51 19.03
#